data_27f5e1d83a1d8b2f150f774ea9fbc638
#
_entry.id   27f5e1d83a1d8b2f150f774ea9fbc638
#
_cell.length_a   1.000
_cell.length_b   1.000
_cell.length_c   1.000
_cell.angle_alpha   90.00
_cell.angle_beta   90.00
_cell.angle_gamma   90.00
#
_symmetry.space_group_name_H-M   'P 1'
#
loop_
_entity.id
_entity.type
_entity.pdbx_description
1 polymer ?
#
loop_
_entity_poly.entity_id
_entity_poly.type
_entity_poly.pdbx_seq_one_letter_code
_entity_poly.pdbx_strand_id
1 'polypeptide(L)'
;MQPDDSIRFGTDGWRGRIGDDYTFANVRRCTQGFARYLLECGHAGKSVVVGYDQRFASEHFAAAAAQVLAEHGLNAWLTDGATPTPVIAYAVLEKQAVGAINITASHNPPQDNGFKVRDHTGGAVPPAGLARIEANIPAAAAPAQAAIGRVQKFDAAPAYIHHLRDVIDLEPIKRAGLRVMVDSMWGNGAGWFARLLAGGSTTVLEVHNQRNPVFPEMSRPEPIPPNIDAGLRAAVAQGADVCLITDGDADRVGVGDEHGVFINQLRVYALLAYHMLEVRGERGPIVRTLSTTTMLDRLGELYGVPVHETGVGFKYVAPKMTATNALMGGEESGGFAFRNHVPERDGILAGLFILELMCRLRQKPSQLLETLFERLGARYFYDRIDSDFPVAHRAETRARVAAALPAHIAGLPVTRIDKTDGYKYCLQDGSWLLIRFSGTEPIIRVYCETTTAPNVQPMLQAGLQIAGLA
;
A
#
# COMPACT_ATOMS: atom_id res chain seq x y z
N MET A 1 -16.42 -30.34 8.15
CA MET A 1 -16.48 -29.39 7.03
C MET A 1 -15.22 -29.63 6.23
N GLN A 2 -15.33 -30.05 4.97
CA GLN A 2 -14.16 -29.99 4.09
C GLN A 2 -13.78 -28.53 3.96
N PRO A 3 -12.51 -28.14 4.09
CA PRO A 3 -12.10 -26.77 3.81
C PRO A 3 -12.53 -26.45 2.36
N ASP A 4 -13.09 -25.27 2.16
CA ASP A 4 -13.34 -24.77 0.79
C ASP A 4 -11.96 -24.63 0.13
N ASP A 5 -11.59 -25.65 -0.67
CA ASP A 5 -10.27 -25.84 -1.27
C ASP A 5 -10.03 -24.89 -2.46
N SER A 6 -10.86 -23.85 -2.59
CA SER A 6 -10.77 -22.87 -3.66
C SER A 6 -9.85 -21.71 -3.27
N ILE A 7 -8.64 -21.72 -3.82
CA ILE A 7 -7.76 -20.55 -3.80
C ILE A 7 -8.45 -19.43 -4.60
N ARG A 8 -8.70 -18.29 -3.95
CA ARG A 8 -9.33 -17.11 -4.56
C ARG A 8 -8.37 -15.94 -4.55
N PHE A 9 -8.09 -15.39 -5.71
CA PHE A 9 -7.26 -14.20 -5.84
C PHE A 9 -8.08 -12.93 -5.54
N GLY A 10 -7.56 -12.11 -4.62
CA GLY A 10 -8.10 -10.79 -4.29
C GLY A 10 -7.61 -9.70 -5.23
N THR A 11 -7.10 -8.61 -4.65
CA THR A 11 -6.70 -7.42 -5.42
C THR A 11 -5.40 -7.63 -6.21
N ASP A 12 -4.42 -8.33 -5.62
CA ASP A 12 -3.06 -8.49 -6.17
C ASP A 12 -2.51 -9.91 -5.98
N GLY A 13 -3.35 -10.85 -5.52
CA GLY A 13 -2.97 -12.22 -5.25
C GLY A 13 -3.86 -12.89 -4.21
N TRP A 14 -3.38 -13.96 -3.62
CA TRP A 14 -4.08 -14.77 -2.63
C TRP A 14 -3.40 -14.67 -1.26
N ARG A 15 -4.20 -14.68 -0.19
CA ARG A 15 -3.76 -14.73 1.21
C ARG A 15 -4.45 -15.87 1.93
N GLY A 16 -3.76 -16.48 2.88
CA GLY A 16 -4.30 -17.56 3.69
C GLY A 16 -3.55 -17.71 4.99
N ARG A 17 -4.14 -18.48 5.91
CA ARG A 17 -3.57 -18.78 7.20
C ARG A 17 -2.47 -19.84 7.05
N ILE A 18 -1.29 -19.57 7.61
CA ILE A 18 -0.12 -20.46 7.53
C ILE A 18 -0.45 -21.79 8.22
N GLY A 19 -0.21 -22.89 7.50
CA GLY A 19 -0.45 -24.25 7.97
C GLY A 19 -1.90 -24.74 7.77
N ASP A 20 -2.84 -23.87 7.51
CA ASP A 20 -4.24 -24.19 7.19
C ASP A 20 -4.47 -24.05 5.69
N ASP A 21 -4.68 -22.83 5.20
CA ASP A 21 -4.83 -22.53 3.78
C ASP A 21 -3.47 -22.32 3.09
N TYR A 22 -2.58 -21.56 3.72
CA TYR A 22 -1.28 -21.19 3.17
C TYR A 22 -0.25 -22.28 3.46
N THR A 23 -0.21 -23.26 2.57
CA THR A 23 0.65 -24.44 2.64
C THR A 23 1.61 -24.49 1.45
N PHE A 24 2.70 -25.27 1.56
CA PHE A 24 3.61 -25.51 0.42
C PHE A 24 2.88 -26.10 -0.79
N ALA A 25 1.89 -26.98 -0.57
CA ALA A 25 1.09 -27.54 -1.65
C ALA A 25 0.33 -26.43 -2.39
N ASN A 26 -0.33 -25.54 -1.69
CA ASN A 26 -1.11 -24.45 -2.28
C ASN A 26 -0.22 -23.38 -2.93
N VAL A 27 0.93 -23.03 -2.35
CA VAL A 27 1.93 -22.16 -2.98
C VAL A 27 2.43 -22.75 -4.31
N ARG A 28 2.71 -24.07 -4.35
CA ARG A 28 3.08 -24.76 -5.60
C ARG A 28 1.95 -24.71 -6.63
N ARG A 29 0.69 -24.94 -6.22
CA ARG A 29 -0.50 -24.82 -7.11
C ARG A 29 -0.64 -23.41 -7.68
N CYS A 30 -0.55 -22.37 -6.83
CA CYS A 30 -0.59 -20.96 -7.29
C CYS A 30 0.53 -20.67 -8.29
N THR A 31 1.75 -21.15 -8.00
CA THR A 31 2.91 -20.97 -8.89
C THR A 31 2.71 -21.69 -10.22
N GLN A 32 2.16 -22.91 -10.22
CA GLN A 32 1.80 -23.63 -11.44
C GLN A 32 0.78 -22.86 -12.27
N GLY A 33 -0.24 -22.27 -11.63
CA GLY A 33 -1.23 -21.42 -12.30
C GLY A 33 -0.58 -20.20 -12.95
N PHE A 34 0.31 -19.51 -12.24
CA PHE A 34 1.04 -18.36 -12.78
C PHE A 34 2.02 -18.76 -13.90
N ALA A 35 2.74 -19.85 -13.73
CA ALA A 35 3.64 -20.36 -14.77
C ALA A 35 2.89 -20.70 -16.08
N ARG A 36 1.76 -21.41 -16.00
CA ARG A 36 0.90 -21.71 -17.15
C ARG A 36 0.41 -20.44 -17.84
N TYR A 37 -0.07 -19.47 -17.06
CA TYR A 37 -0.48 -18.16 -17.59
C TYR A 37 0.66 -17.48 -18.36
N LEU A 38 1.89 -17.47 -17.84
CA LEU A 38 3.04 -16.89 -18.51
C LEU A 38 3.39 -17.66 -19.80
N LEU A 39 3.32 -19.00 -19.79
CA LEU A 39 3.56 -19.83 -20.98
C LEU A 39 2.50 -19.59 -22.05
N GLU A 40 1.22 -19.45 -21.69
CA GLU A 40 0.13 -19.07 -22.60
C GLU A 40 0.35 -17.68 -23.22
N CYS A 41 1.04 -16.77 -22.50
CA CYS A 41 1.44 -15.47 -23.01
C CYS A 41 2.71 -15.52 -23.88
N GLY A 42 3.28 -16.70 -24.17
CA GLY A 42 4.46 -16.88 -25.01
C GLY A 42 5.80 -16.63 -24.31
N HIS A 43 5.84 -16.69 -22.98
CA HIS A 43 7.03 -16.36 -22.19
C HIS A 43 7.91 -17.57 -21.82
N ALA A 44 7.87 -18.66 -22.60
CA ALA A 44 8.75 -19.83 -22.39
C ALA A 44 10.24 -19.40 -22.36
N GLY A 45 11.02 -19.94 -21.41
CA GLY A 45 12.44 -19.63 -21.25
C GLY A 45 12.74 -18.24 -20.69
N LYS A 46 11.73 -17.40 -20.41
CA LYS A 46 11.91 -16.07 -19.86
C LYS A 46 12.13 -16.12 -18.34
N SER A 47 12.52 -14.97 -17.77
CA SER A 47 12.81 -14.82 -16.34
C SER A 47 11.63 -14.28 -15.56
N VAL A 48 11.50 -14.76 -14.31
CA VAL A 48 10.52 -14.28 -13.30
C VAL A 48 11.29 -13.94 -12.03
N VAL A 49 11.01 -12.79 -11.41
CA VAL A 49 11.57 -12.45 -10.10
C VAL A 49 10.75 -13.12 -9.00
N VAL A 50 11.41 -13.63 -7.97
CA VAL A 50 10.75 -14.18 -6.77
C VAL A 50 11.34 -13.51 -5.55
N GLY A 51 10.51 -12.86 -4.75
CA GLY A 51 10.92 -12.23 -3.50
C GLY A 51 10.00 -12.60 -2.34
N TYR A 52 10.37 -12.16 -1.13
CA TYR A 52 9.63 -12.51 0.08
C TYR A 52 9.84 -11.49 1.20
N ASP A 53 8.92 -11.53 2.20
CA ASP A 53 8.96 -10.68 3.39
C ASP A 53 9.55 -11.39 4.61
N GLN A 54 9.53 -10.70 5.78
CA GLN A 54 10.06 -11.19 7.06
C GLN A 54 9.14 -12.19 7.77
N ARG A 55 7.97 -12.55 7.21
CA ARG A 55 7.00 -13.46 7.82
C ARG A 55 7.57 -14.87 7.99
N PHE A 56 6.89 -15.65 8.83
CA PHE A 56 7.27 -17.05 9.08
C PHE A 56 7.32 -17.86 7.79
N ALA A 57 8.46 -18.53 7.55
CA ALA A 57 8.72 -19.42 6.42
C ALA A 57 8.61 -18.78 5.02
N SER A 58 8.53 -17.43 4.88
CA SER A 58 8.43 -16.76 3.59
C SER A 58 9.58 -17.15 2.64
N GLU A 59 10.82 -17.27 3.15
CA GLU A 59 11.98 -17.72 2.38
C GLU A 59 11.83 -19.12 1.80
N HIS A 60 11.18 -20.02 2.52
CA HIS A 60 10.96 -21.39 2.10
C HIS A 60 9.82 -21.50 1.07
N PHE A 61 8.76 -20.72 1.25
CA PHE A 61 7.68 -20.60 0.27
C PHE A 61 8.19 -19.98 -1.04
N ALA A 62 9.04 -18.95 -0.96
CA ALA A 62 9.66 -18.32 -2.14
C ALA A 62 10.58 -19.31 -2.88
N ALA A 63 11.38 -20.08 -2.15
CA ALA A 63 12.23 -21.13 -2.75
C ALA A 63 11.39 -22.22 -3.45
N ALA A 64 10.27 -22.63 -2.84
CA ALA A 64 9.36 -23.59 -3.45
C ALA A 64 8.70 -23.03 -4.74
N ALA A 65 8.33 -21.74 -4.74
CA ALA A 65 7.81 -21.07 -5.94
C ALA A 65 8.88 -20.99 -7.05
N ALA A 66 10.11 -20.58 -6.72
CA ALA A 66 11.21 -20.50 -7.68
C ALA A 66 11.50 -21.87 -8.33
N GLN A 67 11.46 -22.96 -7.55
CA GLN A 67 11.65 -24.31 -8.05
C GLN A 67 10.54 -24.69 -9.03
N VAL A 68 9.27 -24.41 -8.72
CA VAL A 68 8.14 -24.72 -9.62
C VAL A 68 8.23 -23.92 -10.93
N LEU A 69 8.66 -22.67 -10.90
CA LEU A 69 8.90 -21.91 -12.14
C LEU A 69 9.95 -22.60 -13.02
N ALA A 70 11.06 -23.05 -12.42
CA ALA A 70 12.12 -23.76 -13.14
C ALA A 70 11.65 -25.11 -13.71
N GLU A 71 10.81 -25.86 -12.99
CA GLU A 71 10.16 -27.07 -13.47
C GLU A 71 9.27 -26.83 -14.70
N HIS A 72 8.72 -25.62 -14.84
CA HIS A 72 7.90 -25.20 -15.99
C HIS A 72 8.71 -24.51 -17.11
N GLY A 73 10.05 -24.57 -17.06
CA GLY A 73 10.91 -24.02 -18.11
C GLY A 73 11.05 -22.48 -18.07
N LEU A 74 10.74 -21.85 -16.93
CA LEU A 74 10.99 -20.43 -16.68
C LEU A 74 12.27 -20.29 -15.82
N ASN A 75 13.00 -19.19 -15.99
CA ASN A 75 14.14 -18.89 -15.11
C ASN A 75 13.67 -18.06 -13.91
N ALA A 76 14.08 -18.40 -12.70
CA ALA A 76 13.71 -17.68 -11.49
C ALA A 76 14.91 -16.89 -10.93
N TRP A 77 14.74 -15.57 -10.76
CA TRP A 77 15.62 -14.73 -9.98
C TRP A 77 15.06 -14.65 -8.55
N LEU A 78 15.64 -15.40 -7.64
CA LEU A 78 15.22 -15.43 -6.22
C LEU A 78 16.06 -14.43 -5.42
N THR A 79 15.41 -13.52 -4.69
CA THR A 79 16.12 -12.61 -3.80
C THR A 79 16.89 -13.39 -2.73
N ASP A 80 18.11 -12.95 -2.40
CA ASP A 80 18.98 -13.60 -1.42
C ASP A 80 18.55 -13.34 0.03
N GLY A 81 17.76 -12.29 0.26
CA GLY A 81 17.16 -11.91 1.54
C GLY A 81 15.72 -11.41 1.41
N ALA A 82 15.07 -11.23 2.54
CA ALA A 82 13.76 -10.58 2.60
C ALA A 82 13.86 -9.16 2.00
N THR A 83 12.94 -8.84 1.09
CA THR A 83 13.08 -7.69 0.19
C THR A 83 11.75 -6.93 0.10
N PRO A 84 11.72 -5.59 0.24
CA PRO A 84 10.53 -4.77 0.10
C PRO A 84 9.80 -4.98 -1.24
N THR A 85 8.48 -4.91 -1.20
CA THR A 85 7.63 -5.02 -2.40
C THR A 85 8.05 -4.09 -3.53
N PRO A 86 8.33 -2.78 -3.31
CA PRO A 86 8.79 -1.88 -4.39
C PRO A 86 10.14 -2.28 -4.97
N VAL A 87 11.04 -2.84 -4.17
CA VAL A 87 12.36 -3.32 -4.63
C VAL A 87 12.20 -4.55 -5.53
N ILE A 88 11.30 -5.48 -5.17
CA ILE A 88 10.95 -6.63 -6.02
C ILE A 88 10.32 -6.16 -7.33
N ALA A 89 9.41 -5.18 -7.26
CA ALA A 89 8.78 -4.59 -8.43
C ALA A 89 9.81 -3.96 -9.37
N TYR A 90 10.77 -3.20 -8.84
CA TYR A 90 11.85 -2.62 -9.64
C TYR A 90 12.78 -3.70 -10.24
N ALA A 91 13.05 -4.77 -9.51
CA ALA A 91 13.86 -5.88 -10.01
C ALA A 91 13.26 -6.54 -11.27
N VAL A 92 11.94 -6.48 -11.47
CA VAL A 92 11.30 -6.94 -12.71
C VAL A 92 11.84 -6.17 -13.92
N LEU A 93 11.96 -4.83 -13.80
CA LEU A 93 12.49 -3.97 -14.86
C LEU A 93 13.99 -4.20 -15.05
N GLU A 94 14.75 -4.22 -13.97
CA GLU A 94 16.21 -4.41 -14.00
C GLU A 94 16.61 -5.76 -14.60
N LYS A 95 15.90 -6.84 -14.26
CA LYS A 95 16.13 -8.18 -14.81
C LYS A 95 15.45 -8.44 -16.16
N GLN A 96 14.70 -7.47 -16.69
CA GLN A 96 13.86 -7.65 -17.90
C GLN A 96 12.96 -8.89 -17.78
N ALA A 97 12.46 -9.11 -16.56
CA ALA A 97 11.62 -10.25 -16.24
C ALA A 97 10.18 -10.06 -16.77
N VAL A 98 9.49 -11.15 -17.04
CA VAL A 98 8.10 -11.10 -17.54
C VAL A 98 7.07 -10.96 -16.42
N GLY A 99 7.53 -10.96 -15.17
CA GLY A 99 6.71 -10.74 -13.98
C GLY A 99 7.45 -11.15 -12.72
N ALA A 100 6.73 -11.09 -11.59
CA ALA A 100 7.26 -11.51 -10.30
C ALA A 100 6.24 -12.25 -9.44
N ILE A 101 6.76 -13.03 -8.51
CA ILE A 101 6.04 -13.56 -7.35
C ILE A 101 6.63 -12.90 -6.11
N ASN A 102 5.76 -12.34 -5.26
CA ASN A 102 6.13 -11.82 -3.97
C ASN A 102 5.38 -12.55 -2.86
N ILE A 103 6.12 -13.28 -2.03
CA ILE A 103 5.59 -14.01 -0.88
C ILE A 103 5.45 -13.04 0.29
N THR A 104 4.25 -12.52 0.48
CA THR A 104 3.91 -11.55 1.52
C THR A 104 2.40 -11.45 1.72
N ALA A 105 1.98 -11.24 2.98
CA ALA A 105 0.64 -10.82 3.30
C ALA A 105 0.56 -9.33 3.69
N SER A 106 1.63 -8.52 3.39
CA SER A 106 1.69 -7.08 3.68
C SER A 106 1.33 -6.80 5.15
N HIS A 107 0.24 -6.10 5.41
CA HIS A 107 -0.23 -5.68 6.72
C HIS A 107 -1.15 -6.70 7.45
N ASN A 108 -1.34 -7.90 6.93
CA ASN A 108 -2.16 -8.92 7.62
C ASN A 108 -1.52 -9.36 8.95
N PRO A 109 -2.32 -9.93 9.89
CA PRO A 109 -1.81 -10.50 11.13
C PRO A 109 -0.71 -11.55 10.94
N PRO A 110 0.08 -11.87 11.99
CA PRO A 110 1.26 -12.73 11.87
C PRO A 110 0.97 -14.17 11.41
N GLN A 111 -0.23 -14.66 11.66
CA GLN A 111 -0.65 -16.02 11.26
C GLN A 111 -0.89 -16.16 9.75
N ASP A 112 -0.93 -15.08 9.01
CA ASP A 112 -1.19 -15.10 7.58
C ASP A 112 0.09 -14.98 6.76
N ASN A 113 0.07 -15.55 5.55
CA ASN A 113 1.01 -15.25 4.48
C ASN A 113 0.26 -15.08 3.16
N GLY A 114 0.96 -14.66 2.08
CA GLY A 114 0.32 -14.38 0.82
C GLY A 114 1.22 -14.63 -0.39
N PHE A 115 0.56 -14.78 -1.52
CA PHE A 115 1.14 -15.01 -2.83
C PHE A 115 0.66 -13.90 -3.76
N LYS A 116 1.48 -12.86 -3.94
CA LYS A 116 1.20 -11.74 -4.85
C LYS A 116 1.91 -11.95 -6.18
N VAL A 117 1.29 -11.51 -7.27
CA VAL A 117 1.87 -11.57 -8.61
C VAL A 117 2.02 -10.19 -9.23
N ARG A 118 3.08 -10.01 -10.02
CA ARG A 118 3.39 -8.80 -10.76
C ARG A 118 3.52 -9.10 -12.25
N ASP A 119 3.21 -8.13 -13.08
CA ASP A 119 3.45 -8.20 -14.53
C ASP A 119 4.86 -7.70 -14.91
N HIS A 120 5.14 -7.64 -16.20
CA HIS A 120 6.43 -7.20 -16.75
C HIS A 120 6.77 -5.73 -16.48
N THR A 121 5.83 -4.92 -16.03
CA THR A 121 6.08 -3.52 -15.63
C THR A 121 6.47 -3.39 -14.15
N GLY A 122 6.44 -4.49 -13.39
CA GLY A 122 6.58 -4.51 -11.94
C GLY A 122 5.29 -4.15 -11.19
N GLY A 123 4.24 -3.74 -11.90
CA GLY A 123 2.93 -3.45 -11.35
C GLY A 123 2.09 -4.69 -11.08
N ALA A 124 0.95 -4.51 -10.43
CA ALA A 124 0.00 -5.59 -10.19
C ALA A 124 -0.58 -6.12 -11.52
N VAL A 125 -0.71 -7.45 -11.63
CA VAL A 125 -1.37 -8.07 -12.78
C VAL A 125 -2.82 -7.57 -12.86
N PRO A 126 -3.30 -7.13 -14.04
CA PRO A 126 -4.68 -6.65 -14.21
C PRO A 126 -5.73 -7.73 -13.86
N PRO A 127 -6.97 -7.35 -13.47
CA PRO A 127 -8.00 -8.30 -13.04
C PRO A 127 -8.27 -9.45 -14.02
N ALA A 128 -8.25 -9.19 -15.33
CA ALA A 128 -8.41 -10.24 -16.35
C ALA A 128 -7.25 -11.25 -16.33
N GLY A 129 -6.03 -10.79 -16.08
CA GLY A 129 -4.85 -11.66 -15.90
C GLY A 129 -4.95 -12.48 -14.63
N LEU A 130 -5.35 -11.87 -13.50
CA LEU A 130 -5.55 -12.58 -12.23
C LEU A 130 -6.60 -13.69 -12.37
N ALA A 131 -7.73 -13.43 -13.05
CA ALA A 131 -8.76 -14.43 -13.31
C ALA A 131 -8.22 -15.61 -14.16
N ARG A 132 -7.36 -15.33 -15.15
CA ARG A 132 -6.71 -16.39 -15.93
C ARG A 132 -5.71 -17.19 -15.12
N ILE A 133 -4.93 -16.55 -14.25
CA ILE A 133 -4.01 -17.23 -13.34
C ILE A 133 -4.81 -18.17 -12.42
N GLU A 134 -5.89 -17.66 -11.80
CA GLU A 134 -6.76 -18.45 -10.92
C GLU A 134 -7.37 -19.66 -11.66
N ALA A 135 -7.87 -19.49 -12.88
CA ALA A 135 -8.40 -20.58 -13.71
C ALA A 135 -7.35 -21.63 -14.07
N ASN A 136 -6.07 -21.27 -14.11
CA ASN A 136 -4.95 -22.17 -14.40
C ASN A 136 -4.41 -22.91 -13.17
N ILE A 137 -4.92 -22.61 -11.96
CA ILE A 137 -4.49 -23.29 -10.73
C ILE A 137 -5.01 -24.74 -10.75
N PRO A 138 -4.14 -25.76 -10.68
CA PRO A 138 -4.59 -27.15 -10.68
C PRO A 138 -5.28 -27.52 -9.38
N ALA A 139 -6.19 -28.50 -9.40
CA ALA A 139 -6.87 -29.01 -8.20
C ALA A 139 -5.90 -29.62 -7.17
N ALA A 140 -4.78 -30.19 -7.63
CA ALA A 140 -3.70 -30.69 -6.79
C ALA A 140 -2.35 -30.23 -7.35
N ALA A 141 -1.36 -30.06 -6.47
CA ALA A 141 0.00 -29.79 -6.92
C ALA A 141 0.53 -30.95 -7.77
N ALA A 142 1.04 -30.65 -8.96
CA ALA A 142 1.72 -31.66 -9.77
C ALA A 142 2.96 -32.17 -9.03
N PRO A 143 3.34 -33.45 -9.22
CA PRO A 143 4.62 -33.95 -8.71
C PRO A 143 5.79 -33.11 -9.21
N ALA A 144 6.82 -32.97 -8.38
CA ALA A 144 8.05 -32.31 -8.75
C ALA A 144 8.67 -32.98 -10.00
N GLN A 145 9.08 -32.17 -10.96
CA GLN A 145 9.72 -32.63 -12.21
C GLN A 145 11.17 -32.13 -12.25
N ALA A 146 11.97 -32.69 -13.14
CA ALA A 146 13.31 -32.15 -13.38
C ALA A 146 13.19 -30.71 -13.88
N ALA A 147 13.94 -29.80 -13.28
CA ALA A 147 13.94 -28.39 -13.65
C ALA A 147 14.54 -28.22 -15.06
N ILE A 148 13.82 -27.53 -15.94
CA ILE A 148 14.27 -27.15 -17.29
C ILE A 148 14.89 -25.75 -17.23
N GLY A 149 14.32 -24.85 -16.41
CA GLY A 149 14.83 -23.51 -16.13
C GLY A 149 15.87 -23.51 -15.00
N ARG A 150 16.36 -22.32 -14.67
CA ARG A 150 17.38 -22.11 -13.63
C ARG A 150 16.83 -21.27 -12.49
N VAL A 151 17.28 -21.56 -11.28
CA VAL A 151 17.07 -20.69 -10.10
C VAL A 151 18.41 -20.03 -9.76
N GLN A 152 18.42 -18.69 -9.72
CA GLN A 152 19.59 -17.89 -9.39
C GLN A 152 19.26 -16.94 -8.27
N LYS A 153 20.11 -16.87 -7.23
CA LYS A 153 19.98 -15.87 -6.17
C LYS A 153 20.64 -14.56 -6.58
N PHE A 154 20.06 -13.44 -6.12
CA PHE A 154 20.62 -12.11 -6.37
C PHE A 154 20.24 -11.12 -5.26
N ASP A 155 21.08 -10.11 -5.05
CA ASP A 155 20.76 -8.93 -4.24
C ASP A 155 20.02 -7.90 -5.13
N ALA A 156 18.78 -7.60 -4.78
CA ALA A 156 17.96 -6.61 -5.52
C ALA A 156 18.26 -5.16 -5.09
N ALA A 157 18.90 -4.94 -3.95
CA ALA A 157 19.06 -3.61 -3.37
C ALA A 157 19.97 -2.66 -4.19
N PRO A 158 21.13 -3.08 -4.75
CA PRO A 158 22.00 -2.15 -5.47
C PRO A 158 21.35 -1.45 -6.66
N ALA A 159 20.57 -2.19 -7.45
CA ALA A 159 19.90 -1.64 -8.63
C ALA A 159 18.80 -0.64 -8.24
N TYR A 160 18.00 -0.97 -7.22
CA TYR A 160 16.98 -0.07 -6.70
C TYR A 160 17.59 1.20 -6.09
N ILE A 161 18.65 1.09 -5.28
CA ILE A 161 19.35 2.25 -4.70
C ILE A 161 19.94 3.14 -5.80
N HIS A 162 20.46 2.55 -6.86
CA HIS A 162 20.97 3.31 -8.01
C HIS A 162 19.85 4.09 -8.68
N HIS A 163 18.72 3.43 -8.96
CA HIS A 163 17.55 4.07 -9.53
C HIS A 163 16.97 5.20 -8.67
N LEU A 164 16.93 5.03 -7.35
CA LEU A 164 16.45 6.10 -6.46
C LEU A 164 17.25 7.40 -6.62
N ARG A 165 18.54 7.35 -6.96
CA ARG A 165 19.37 8.54 -7.17
C ARG A 165 18.95 9.34 -8.41
N ASP A 166 18.28 8.71 -9.37
CA ASP A 166 17.71 9.39 -10.55
C ASP A 166 16.37 10.05 -10.21
N VAL A 167 15.71 9.58 -9.14
CA VAL A 167 14.38 10.06 -8.73
C VAL A 167 14.47 11.14 -7.64
N ILE A 168 15.43 11.03 -6.73
CA ILE A 168 15.59 11.93 -5.58
C ILE A 168 17.07 12.17 -5.26
N ASP A 169 17.43 13.46 -5.02
CA ASP A 169 18.74 13.83 -4.50
C ASP A 169 18.78 13.61 -2.99
N LEU A 170 19.52 12.59 -2.55
CA LEU A 170 19.66 12.24 -1.14
C LEU A 170 20.68 13.13 -0.38
N GLU A 171 21.56 13.84 -1.06
CA GLU A 171 22.63 14.60 -0.43
C GLU A 171 22.14 15.74 0.48
N PRO A 172 21.11 16.53 0.12
CA PRO A 172 20.52 17.51 1.03
C PRO A 172 19.96 16.89 2.30
N ILE A 173 19.30 15.71 2.18
CA ILE A 173 18.72 15.01 3.33
C ILE A 173 19.83 14.49 4.25
N LYS A 174 20.88 13.89 3.70
CA LYS A 174 22.03 13.40 4.48
C LYS A 174 22.71 14.51 5.29
N ARG A 175 22.78 15.74 4.74
CA ARG A 175 23.46 16.89 5.37
C ARG A 175 22.55 17.72 6.27
N ALA A 176 21.25 17.43 6.34
CA ALA A 176 20.30 18.27 7.05
C ALA A 176 20.41 18.19 8.58
N GLY A 177 21.11 17.20 9.13
CA GLY A 177 21.22 17.01 10.57
C GLY A 177 19.94 16.52 11.23
N LEU A 178 18.99 15.94 10.47
CA LEU A 178 17.74 15.42 10.99
C LEU A 178 17.98 14.21 11.89
N ARG A 179 17.13 14.04 12.89
CA ARG A 179 16.97 12.82 13.67
C ARG A 179 15.70 12.11 13.19
N VAL A 180 15.86 11.08 12.39
CA VAL A 180 14.76 10.32 11.79
C VAL A 180 14.55 9.06 12.60
N MET A 181 13.37 8.89 13.22
CA MET A 181 12.95 7.60 13.76
C MET A 181 12.30 6.79 12.64
N VAL A 182 12.66 5.51 12.52
CA VAL A 182 12.00 4.57 11.61
C VAL A 182 11.44 3.41 12.42
N ASP A 183 10.15 3.17 12.27
CA ASP A 183 9.49 1.97 12.75
C ASP A 183 9.20 1.05 11.55
N SER A 184 9.95 -0.02 11.44
CA SER A 184 9.80 -0.99 10.35
C SER A 184 8.72 -2.03 10.63
N MET A 185 8.03 -1.96 11.77
CA MET A 185 6.97 -2.88 12.18
C MET A 185 7.38 -4.36 12.00
N TRP A 186 8.64 -4.71 12.34
CA TRP A 186 9.25 -6.02 12.13
C TRP A 186 9.29 -6.50 10.67
N GLY A 187 9.11 -5.57 9.72
CA GLY A 187 8.95 -5.81 8.29
C GLY A 187 10.18 -5.47 7.45
N ASN A 188 9.97 -5.42 6.15
CA ASN A 188 11.01 -5.26 5.13
C ASN A 188 11.57 -3.84 5.00
N GLY A 189 10.98 -2.85 5.69
CA GLY A 189 11.50 -1.49 5.76
C GLY A 189 12.79 -1.35 6.59
N ALA A 190 13.12 -2.37 7.41
CA ALA A 190 14.28 -2.39 8.29
C ALA A 190 15.60 -2.15 7.53
N GLY A 191 16.40 -1.21 8.04
CA GLY A 191 17.73 -0.89 7.51
C GLY A 191 17.75 -0.04 6.24
N TRP A 192 16.62 0.17 5.54
CA TRP A 192 16.62 0.87 4.26
C TRP A 192 16.93 2.35 4.40
N PHE A 193 16.28 3.07 5.31
CA PHE A 193 16.54 4.49 5.53
C PHE A 193 17.95 4.71 6.08
N ALA A 194 18.42 3.85 7.01
CA ALA A 194 19.79 3.92 7.53
C ALA A 194 20.82 3.75 6.40
N ARG A 195 20.62 2.79 5.50
CA ARG A 195 21.51 2.54 4.35
C ARG A 195 21.48 3.70 3.34
N LEU A 196 20.31 4.25 3.02
CA LEU A 196 20.14 5.32 2.03
C LEU A 196 20.67 6.66 2.51
N LEU A 197 20.57 6.94 3.82
CA LEU A 197 20.96 8.22 4.42
C LEU A 197 22.33 8.19 5.10
N ALA A 198 23.06 7.09 5.00
CA ALA A 198 24.40 6.98 5.55
C ALA A 198 25.38 8.01 4.93
N GLY A 199 26.37 8.43 5.73
CA GLY A 199 27.48 9.27 5.28
C GLY A 199 27.26 10.78 5.38
N GLY A 200 26.30 11.24 6.19
CA GLY A 200 26.06 12.65 6.48
C GLY A 200 25.83 12.92 7.98
N SER A 201 25.26 14.08 8.29
CA SER A 201 24.90 14.50 9.66
C SER A 201 23.51 14.05 10.10
N THR A 202 22.64 13.68 9.17
CA THR A 202 21.35 13.07 9.49
C THR A 202 21.53 11.69 10.12
N THR A 203 20.86 11.44 11.23
CA THR A 203 20.91 10.18 11.96
C THR A 203 19.57 9.45 11.84
N VAL A 204 19.64 8.14 11.57
CA VAL A 204 18.49 7.26 11.53
C VAL A 204 18.51 6.37 12.75
N LEU A 205 17.43 6.40 13.51
CA LEU A 205 17.18 5.55 14.67
C LEU A 205 16.09 4.57 14.27
N GLU A 206 16.23 3.29 14.61
CA GLU A 206 15.26 2.28 14.20
C GLU A 206 14.71 1.50 15.39
N VAL A 207 13.41 1.24 15.35
CA VAL A 207 12.74 0.29 16.23
C VAL A 207 12.06 -0.79 15.38
N HIS A 208 11.80 -1.96 15.98
CA HIS A 208 11.20 -3.12 15.31
C HIS A 208 11.94 -3.48 13.99
N ASN A 209 13.26 -3.31 13.96
CA ASN A 209 14.11 -3.46 12.77
C ASN A 209 14.78 -4.85 12.66
N GLN A 210 14.41 -5.79 13.52
CA GLN A 210 14.87 -7.17 13.46
C GLN A 210 13.74 -8.08 12.98
N ARG A 211 14.09 -9.23 12.40
CA ARG A 211 13.08 -10.20 12.02
C ARG A 211 12.37 -10.75 13.26
N ASN A 212 11.08 -10.52 13.36
CA ASN A 212 10.21 -11.17 14.33
C ASN A 212 8.82 -11.44 13.70
N PRO A 213 8.58 -12.66 13.19
CA PRO A 213 7.37 -12.96 12.41
C PRO A 213 6.07 -13.00 13.23
N VAL A 214 6.12 -12.81 14.55
CA VAL A 214 4.93 -12.73 15.42
C VAL A 214 4.49 -11.29 15.69
N PHE A 215 5.23 -10.28 15.17
CA PHE A 215 4.91 -8.84 15.29
C PHE A 215 4.54 -8.41 16.71
N PRO A 216 5.45 -8.54 17.71
CA PRO A 216 5.15 -8.12 19.07
C PRO A 216 4.68 -6.66 19.16
N GLU A 217 3.87 -6.36 20.16
CA GLU A 217 3.35 -5.02 20.47
C GLU A 217 2.32 -4.47 19.46
N MET A 218 1.98 -5.23 18.44
CA MET A 218 0.97 -4.83 17.44
C MET A 218 0.12 -6.03 17.01
N SER A 219 -1.12 -5.79 16.66
CA SER A 219 -2.01 -6.85 16.15
C SER A 219 -1.65 -7.25 14.71
N ARG A 220 -1.08 -6.31 13.95
CA ARG A 220 -0.65 -6.47 12.56
C ARG A 220 0.28 -5.31 12.16
N PRO A 221 1.19 -5.52 11.20
CA PRO A 221 2.13 -4.48 10.76
C PRO A 221 1.45 -3.50 9.78
N GLU A 222 0.42 -2.79 10.26
CA GLU A 222 -0.28 -1.75 9.51
C GLU A 222 0.01 -0.39 10.14
N PRO A 223 0.47 0.63 9.35
CA PRO A 223 0.94 1.90 9.89
C PRO A 223 -0.21 2.85 10.26
N ILE A 224 -1.08 2.39 11.16
CA ILE A 224 -2.19 3.14 11.78
C ILE A 224 -2.28 2.84 13.27
N PRO A 225 -2.86 3.73 14.08
CA PRO A 225 -3.16 3.43 15.50
C PRO A 225 -4.04 2.18 15.66
N PRO A 226 -3.86 1.39 16.72
CA PRO A 226 -2.85 1.54 17.78
C PRO A 226 -1.49 0.89 17.45
N ASN A 227 -1.32 0.27 16.28
CA ASN A 227 -0.12 -0.52 15.94
C ASN A 227 1.17 0.34 15.92
N ILE A 228 1.06 1.65 15.71
CA ILE A 228 2.18 2.59 15.59
C ILE A 228 2.57 3.26 16.92
N ASP A 229 1.81 3.04 17.99
CA ASP A 229 1.98 3.79 19.24
C ASP A 229 3.37 3.60 19.87
N ALA A 230 3.96 2.43 19.74
CA ALA A 230 5.30 2.15 20.25
C ALA A 230 6.37 2.95 19.50
N GLY A 231 6.30 3.00 18.17
CA GLY A 231 7.19 3.79 17.31
C GLY A 231 7.09 5.28 17.59
N LEU A 232 5.87 5.81 17.72
CA LEU A 232 5.65 7.23 18.05
C LEU A 232 6.21 7.60 19.44
N ARG A 233 5.99 6.76 20.45
CA ARG A 233 6.59 6.98 21.79
C ARG A 233 8.11 6.94 21.74
N ALA A 234 8.71 6.00 20.98
CA ALA A 234 10.15 5.92 20.81
C ALA A 234 10.71 7.17 20.12
N ALA A 235 10.02 7.70 19.10
CA ALA A 235 10.40 8.92 18.41
C ALA A 235 10.49 10.12 19.37
N VAL A 236 9.47 10.33 20.20
CA VAL A 236 9.47 11.39 21.21
C VAL A 236 10.57 11.19 22.24
N ALA A 237 10.72 9.98 22.77
CA ALA A 237 11.74 9.66 23.78
C ALA A 237 13.16 9.91 23.28
N GLN A 238 13.41 9.75 21.99
CA GLN A 238 14.71 9.95 21.33
C GLN A 238 14.84 11.37 20.74
N GLY A 239 13.86 12.25 20.89
CA GLY A 239 13.88 13.61 20.33
C GLY A 239 14.01 13.61 18.80
N ALA A 240 13.31 12.69 18.13
CA ALA A 240 13.30 12.62 16.66
C ALA A 240 12.53 13.80 16.07
N ASP A 241 12.96 14.24 14.89
CA ASP A 241 12.28 15.32 14.14
C ASP A 241 11.06 14.78 13.36
N VAL A 242 11.05 13.49 13.09
CA VAL A 242 10.01 12.78 12.35
C VAL A 242 10.05 11.28 12.68
N CYS A 243 8.89 10.63 12.66
CA CYS A 243 8.79 9.18 12.69
C CYS A 243 8.24 8.68 11.35
N LEU A 244 9.00 7.84 10.64
CA LEU A 244 8.54 7.15 9.44
C LEU A 244 8.23 5.70 9.79
N ILE A 245 7.04 5.22 9.40
CA ILE A 245 6.54 3.91 9.78
C ILE A 245 6.17 3.15 8.51
N THR A 246 6.84 2.03 8.22
CA THR A 246 6.50 1.21 7.05
C THR A 246 5.69 -0.01 7.46
N ASP A 247 4.81 -0.48 6.57
CA ASP A 247 4.12 -1.76 6.79
C ASP A 247 5.01 -2.98 6.54
N GLY A 248 4.46 -4.18 6.70
CA GLY A 248 5.23 -5.43 6.70
C GLY A 248 6.06 -5.68 5.43
N ASP A 249 5.63 -5.23 4.25
CA ASP A 249 6.37 -5.34 2.98
C ASP A 249 6.84 -3.99 2.42
N ALA A 250 6.74 -2.91 3.23
CA ALA A 250 7.24 -1.57 2.98
C ALA A 250 6.67 -0.89 1.71
N ASP A 251 5.45 -1.27 1.29
CA ASP A 251 4.75 -0.62 0.19
C ASP A 251 3.90 0.58 0.67
N ARG A 252 3.77 0.77 2.01
CA ARG A 252 3.05 1.87 2.65
C ARG A 252 3.93 2.63 3.62
N VAL A 253 3.53 3.88 3.89
CA VAL A 253 4.17 4.72 4.91
C VAL A 253 3.13 5.42 5.78
N GLY A 254 3.37 5.42 7.09
CA GLY A 254 2.77 6.31 8.07
C GLY A 254 3.81 7.34 8.54
N VAL A 255 3.36 8.48 9.00
CA VAL A 255 4.23 9.57 9.47
C VAL A 255 3.78 10.03 10.84
N GLY A 256 4.70 10.14 11.78
CA GLY A 256 4.54 10.83 13.06
C GLY A 256 5.33 12.13 13.07
N ASP A 257 4.76 13.16 13.67
CA ASP A 257 5.47 14.43 13.84
C ASP A 257 6.47 14.38 15.01
N GLU A 258 7.17 15.48 15.22
CA GLU A 258 8.15 15.66 16.30
C GLU A 258 7.57 15.64 17.72
N HIS A 259 6.24 15.66 17.85
CA HIS A 259 5.50 15.55 19.12
C HIS A 259 4.90 14.16 19.32
N GLY A 260 5.14 13.23 18.36
CA GLY A 260 4.54 11.88 18.37
C GLY A 260 3.07 11.85 17.96
N VAL A 261 2.59 12.91 17.31
CA VAL A 261 1.23 12.95 16.76
C VAL A 261 1.21 12.29 15.38
N PHE A 262 0.31 11.33 15.19
CA PHE A 262 0.15 10.67 13.92
C PHE A 262 -0.43 11.61 12.85
N ILE A 263 0.28 11.74 11.76
CA ILE A 263 -0.20 12.40 10.55
C ILE A 263 -0.85 11.33 9.68
N ASN A 264 -2.18 11.34 9.61
CA ASN A 264 -2.91 10.32 8.86
C ASN A 264 -2.52 10.32 7.36
N GLN A 265 -2.71 9.18 6.71
CA GLN A 265 -2.26 8.95 5.33
C GLN A 265 -2.87 9.91 4.31
N LEU A 266 -4.07 10.46 4.58
CA LEU A 266 -4.70 11.45 3.72
C LEU A 266 -3.90 12.77 3.71
N ARG A 267 -3.45 13.20 4.89
CA ARG A 267 -2.59 14.37 5.06
C ARG A 267 -1.20 14.12 4.48
N VAL A 268 -0.65 12.92 4.68
CA VAL A 268 0.62 12.51 4.05
C VAL A 268 0.52 12.59 2.54
N TYR A 269 -0.58 12.09 1.94
CA TYR A 269 -0.80 12.15 0.50
C TYR A 269 -0.86 13.60 0.00
N ALA A 270 -1.58 14.46 0.71
CA ALA A 270 -1.66 15.89 0.36
C ALA A 270 -0.30 16.60 0.50
N LEU A 271 0.51 16.27 1.54
CA LEU A 271 1.88 16.78 1.68
C LEU A 271 2.78 16.33 0.53
N LEU A 272 2.70 15.06 0.11
CA LEU A 272 3.45 14.54 -1.04
C LEU A 272 3.01 15.22 -2.34
N ALA A 273 1.71 15.43 -2.55
CA ALA A 273 1.21 16.16 -3.72
C ALA A 273 1.66 17.63 -3.71
N TYR A 274 1.59 18.30 -2.56
CA TYR A 274 2.12 19.64 -2.36
C TYR A 274 3.62 19.71 -2.65
N HIS A 275 4.39 18.72 -2.18
CA HIS A 275 5.81 18.61 -2.45
C HIS A 275 6.11 18.55 -3.96
N MET A 276 5.41 17.68 -4.69
CA MET A 276 5.59 17.56 -6.14
C MET A 276 5.21 18.85 -6.87
N LEU A 277 4.05 19.42 -6.53
CA LEU A 277 3.47 20.55 -7.27
C LEU A 277 4.13 21.88 -6.95
N GLU A 278 4.34 22.19 -5.66
CA GLU A 278 4.89 23.48 -5.20
C GLU A 278 6.41 23.46 -5.13
N VAL A 279 6.98 22.46 -4.43
CA VAL A 279 8.40 22.48 -4.07
C VAL A 279 9.29 21.96 -5.21
N ARG A 280 8.88 20.90 -5.87
CA ARG A 280 9.58 20.36 -7.06
C ARG A 280 9.15 21.04 -8.37
N GLY A 281 8.03 21.77 -8.37
CA GLY A 281 7.51 22.46 -9.54
C GLY A 281 7.00 21.54 -10.64
N GLU A 282 6.78 20.27 -10.33
CA GLU A 282 6.32 19.27 -11.30
C GLU A 282 4.84 19.46 -11.62
N ARG A 283 4.42 19.05 -12.81
CA ARG A 283 3.02 19.10 -13.27
C ARG A 283 2.60 17.78 -13.88
N GLY A 284 1.37 17.39 -13.60
CA GLY A 284 0.74 16.19 -14.15
C GLY A 284 -0.48 15.77 -13.34
N PRO A 285 -1.31 14.89 -13.87
CA PRO A 285 -2.48 14.39 -13.15
C PRO A 285 -2.11 13.69 -11.83
N ILE A 286 -3.05 13.75 -10.87
CA ILE A 286 -3.00 12.98 -9.62
C ILE A 286 -4.10 11.93 -9.67
N VAL A 287 -3.83 10.70 -9.25
CA VAL A 287 -4.82 9.62 -9.21
C VAL A 287 -5.07 9.21 -7.77
N ARG A 288 -6.31 9.27 -7.31
CA ARG A 288 -6.70 8.90 -5.94
C ARG A 288 -7.85 7.91 -5.91
N THR A 289 -7.94 7.12 -4.85
CA THR A 289 -9.16 6.33 -4.60
C THR A 289 -10.26 7.21 -3.98
N LEU A 290 -11.51 6.79 -4.14
CA LEU A 290 -12.67 7.54 -3.64
C LEU A 290 -12.71 7.69 -2.10
N SER A 291 -11.94 6.87 -1.37
CA SER A 291 -11.78 6.93 0.09
C SER A 291 -10.67 7.88 0.56
N THR A 292 -9.95 8.52 -0.37
CA THR A 292 -8.91 9.50 -0.02
C THR A 292 -9.43 10.94 0.03
N THR A 293 -8.54 11.86 0.31
CA THR A 293 -8.83 13.25 0.64
C THR A 293 -9.19 14.12 -0.57
N THR A 294 -10.12 15.04 -0.37
CA THR A 294 -10.42 16.15 -1.30
C THR A 294 -9.40 17.30 -1.24
N MET A 295 -8.43 17.27 -0.33
CA MET A 295 -7.27 18.17 -0.37
C MET A 295 -6.54 18.09 -1.71
N LEU A 296 -6.52 16.89 -2.33
CA LEU A 296 -5.89 16.69 -3.64
C LEU A 296 -6.64 17.41 -4.76
N ASP A 297 -7.98 17.41 -4.72
CA ASP A 297 -8.80 18.15 -5.67
C ASP A 297 -8.52 19.65 -5.55
N ARG A 298 -8.42 20.14 -4.31
CA ARG A 298 -8.08 21.54 -4.06
C ARG A 298 -6.67 21.91 -4.54
N LEU A 299 -5.68 21.02 -4.33
CA LEU A 299 -4.35 21.19 -4.91
C LEU A 299 -4.40 21.17 -6.45
N GLY A 300 -5.19 20.25 -7.03
CA GLY A 300 -5.41 20.19 -8.47
C GLY A 300 -5.93 21.51 -9.05
N GLU A 301 -6.92 22.12 -8.40
CA GLU A 301 -7.43 23.45 -8.76
C GLU A 301 -6.36 24.54 -8.66
N LEU A 302 -5.62 24.59 -7.54
CA LEU A 302 -4.60 25.62 -7.27
C LEU A 302 -3.44 25.57 -8.26
N TYR A 303 -3.07 24.39 -8.73
CA TYR A 303 -1.92 24.20 -9.64
C TYR A 303 -2.32 23.88 -11.08
N GLY A 304 -3.62 23.87 -11.39
CA GLY A 304 -4.13 23.65 -12.74
C GLY A 304 -3.85 22.22 -13.25
N VAL A 305 -3.88 21.21 -12.38
CA VAL A 305 -3.64 19.81 -12.77
C VAL A 305 -4.89 18.94 -12.56
N PRO A 306 -5.17 17.96 -13.43
CA PRO A 306 -6.31 17.06 -13.26
C PRO A 306 -6.13 16.14 -12.06
N VAL A 307 -7.23 15.89 -11.34
CA VAL A 307 -7.31 14.84 -10.31
C VAL A 307 -8.32 13.79 -10.76
N HIS A 308 -7.89 12.54 -10.81
CA HIS A 308 -8.72 11.41 -11.22
C HIS A 308 -9.09 10.56 -10.01
N GLU A 309 -10.37 10.34 -9.79
CA GLU A 309 -10.88 9.43 -8.77
C GLU A 309 -11.10 8.03 -9.35
N THR A 310 -10.75 6.98 -8.59
CA THR A 310 -10.96 5.56 -8.93
C THR A 310 -11.65 4.81 -7.78
N GLY A 311 -12.11 3.60 -8.04
CA GLY A 311 -12.46 2.66 -6.98
C GLY A 311 -11.28 2.33 -6.07
N VAL A 312 -11.56 1.73 -4.89
CA VAL A 312 -10.53 1.35 -3.92
C VAL A 312 -9.74 0.12 -4.41
N GLY A 313 -8.44 0.25 -4.41
CA GLY A 313 -7.50 -0.79 -4.81
C GLY A 313 -6.48 -0.31 -5.84
N PHE A 314 -5.21 -0.59 -5.57
CA PHE A 314 -4.11 -0.13 -6.43
C PHE A 314 -4.20 -0.67 -7.87
N LYS A 315 -4.90 -1.79 -8.07
CA LYS A 315 -5.24 -2.34 -9.40
C LYS A 315 -6.05 -1.38 -10.30
N TYR A 316 -6.68 -0.34 -9.72
CA TYR A 316 -7.36 0.71 -10.47
C TYR A 316 -6.51 1.98 -10.58
N VAL A 317 -5.68 2.24 -9.56
CA VAL A 317 -4.80 3.42 -9.49
C VAL A 317 -3.66 3.29 -10.50
N ALA A 318 -2.91 2.19 -10.49
CA ALA A 318 -1.73 2.02 -11.35
C ALA A 318 -2.05 2.09 -12.86
N PRO A 319 -3.08 1.38 -13.39
CA PRO A 319 -3.44 1.53 -14.80
C PRO A 319 -3.88 2.96 -15.17
N LYS A 320 -4.59 3.65 -14.25
CA LYS A 320 -5.00 5.04 -14.47
C LYS A 320 -3.79 5.98 -14.48
N MET A 321 -2.83 5.77 -13.58
CA MET A 321 -1.56 6.52 -13.58
C MET A 321 -0.83 6.37 -14.92
N THR A 322 -0.67 5.13 -15.39
CA THR A 322 -0.01 4.83 -16.67
C THR A 322 -0.74 5.48 -17.83
N ALA A 323 -2.06 5.33 -17.92
CA ALA A 323 -2.88 5.85 -19.02
C ALA A 323 -2.88 7.38 -19.09
N THR A 324 -2.70 8.08 -17.97
CA THR A 324 -2.73 9.55 -17.90
C THR A 324 -1.35 10.17 -17.71
N ASN A 325 -0.28 9.37 -17.65
CA ASN A 325 1.07 9.81 -17.27
C ASN A 325 1.05 10.63 -15.97
N ALA A 326 0.32 10.10 -14.97
CA ALA A 326 0.08 10.81 -13.72
C ALA A 326 1.38 11.07 -12.95
N LEU A 327 1.44 12.22 -12.27
CA LEU A 327 2.54 12.62 -11.42
C LEU A 327 2.68 11.67 -10.22
N MET A 328 1.53 11.30 -9.65
CA MET A 328 1.47 10.33 -8.54
C MET A 328 0.09 9.71 -8.43
N GLY A 329 0.04 8.59 -7.73
CA GLY A 329 -1.20 7.90 -7.37
C GLY A 329 -1.14 7.32 -5.98
N GLY A 330 -2.28 7.19 -5.32
CA GLY A 330 -2.28 6.67 -3.96
C GLY A 330 -3.65 6.31 -3.40
N GLU A 331 -3.55 5.66 -2.25
CA GLU A 331 -4.67 5.13 -1.50
C GLU A 331 -4.71 5.68 -0.07
N GLU A 332 -5.87 5.63 0.55
CA GLU A 332 -6.08 6.00 1.96
C GLU A 332 -5.26 5.11 2.92
N SER A 333 -4.81 3.96 2.46
CA SER A 333 -3.99 3.03 3.24
C SER A 333 -2.52 3.46 3.42
N GLY A 334 -2.08 4.56 2.79
CA GLY A 334 -0.71 5.06 2.85
C GLY A 334 0.23 4.49 1.79
N GLY A 335 -0.31 3.82 0.80
CA GLY A 335 0.43 3.36 -0.37
C GLY A 335 0.42 4.40 -1.48
N PHE A 336 1.60 4.90 -1.86
CA PHE A 336 1.79 5.95 -2.87
C PHE A 336 2.76 5.51 -3.94
N ALA A 337 2.46 5.81 -5.20
CA ALA A 337 3.33 5.60 -6.35
C ALA A 337 3.62 6.92 -7.08
N PHE A 338 4.73 6.96 -7.80
CA PHE A 338 5.26 8.17 -8.39
C PHE A 338 5.63 7.96 -9.85
N ARG A 339 5.50 9.00 -10.67
CA ARG A 339 5.95 9.01 -12.07
C ARG A 339 7.46 8.78 -12.14
N ASN A 340 7.92 8.16 -13.20
CA ASN A 340 9.32 7.78 -13.42
C ASN A 340 9.86 6.74 -12.43
N HIS A 341 8.97 6.03 -11.78
CA HIS A 341 9.24 4.90 -10.93
C HIS A 341 8.39 3.70 -11.35
N VAL A 342 8.45 2.59 -10.63
CA VAL A 342 7.56 1.45 -10.90
C VAL A 342 6.10 1.82 -10.65
N PRO A 343 5.12 1.24 -11.40
CA PRO A 343 3.70 1.47 -11.16
C PRO A 343 3.20 0.65 -9.95
N GLU A 344 3.90 0.77 -8.84
CA GLU A 344 3.63 0.13 -7.56
C GLU A 344 3.88 1.12 -6.42
N ARG A 345 3.22 0.91 -5.31
CA ARG A 345 3.37 1.67 -4.07
C ARG A 345 4.78 1.49 -3.52
N ASP A 346 5.34 2.59 -3.02
CA ASP A 346 6.67 2.61 -2.44
C ASP A 346 6.71 3.46 -1.17
N GLY A 347 6.66 2.80 -0.02
CA GLY A 347 6.71 3.45 1.29
C GLY A 347 8.09 4.04 1.60
N ILE A 348 9.17 3.48 1.03
CA ILE A 348 10.53 3.98 1.21
C ILE A 348 10.70 5.30 0.47
N LEU A 349 10.36 5.34 -0.83
CA LEU A 349 10.44 6.57 -1.63
C LEU A 349 9.51 7.65 -1.10
N ALA A 350 8.29 7.29 -0.68
CA ALA A 350 7.35 8.24 -0.07
C ALA A 350 7.93 8.85 1.21
N GLY A 351 8.54 8.05 2.09
CA GLY A 351 9.24 8.54 3.28
C GLY A 351 10.40 9.47 2.94
N LEU A 352 11.19 9.15 1.92
CA LEU A 352 12.28 10.03 1.45
C LEU A 352 11.76 11.36 0.92
N PHE A 353 10.62 11.39 0.21
CA PHE A 353 10.01 12.64 -0.24
C PHE A 353 9.47 13.49 0.92
N ILE A 354 8.98 12.89 2.01
CA ILE A 354 8.65 13.65 3.23
C ILE A 354 9.92 14.29 3.81
N LEU A 355 11.05 13.55 3.88
CA LEU A 355 12.31 14.10 4.35
C LEU A 355 12.84 15.20 3.41
N GLU A 356 12.73 15.04 2.09
CA GLU A 356 13.08 16.09 1.12
C GLU A 356 12.24 17.35 1.34
N LEU A 357 10.91 17.20 1.54
CA LEU A 357 10.01 18.31 1.83
C LEU A 357 10.44 19.06 3.11
N MET A 358 10.74 18.34 4.19
CA MET A 358 11.26 18.91 5.43
C MET A 358 12.54 19.73 5.19
N CYS A 359 13.48 19.17 4.44
CA CYS A 359 14.75 19.84 4.13
C CYS A 359 14.57 21.09 3.27
N ARG A 360 13.74 21.01 2.23
CA ARG A 360 13.50 22.11 1.29
C ARG A 360 12.82 23.31 1.96
N LEU A 361 11.83 23.05 2.81
CA LEU A 361 11.10 24.10 3.53
C LEU A 361 11.74 24.45 4.88
N ARG A 362 12.67 23.64 5.39
CA ARG A 362 13.26 23.76 6.73
C ARG A 362 12.19 23.74 7.83
N GLN A 363 11.22 22.87 7.68
CA GLN A 363 10.06 22.74 8.57
C GLN A 363 9.96 21.31 9.11
N LYS A 364 9.49 21.18 10.34
CA LYS A 364 9.11 19.90 10.94
C LYS A 364 7.72 19.47 10.45
N PRO A 365 7.33 18.20 10.59
CA PRO A 365 6.07 17.70 10.04
C PRO A 365 4.82 18.45 10.51
N SER A 366 4.76 18.86 11.79
CA SER A 366 3.65 19.68 12.29
C SER A 366 3.54 21.03 11.56
N GLN A 367 4.68 21.69 11.30
CA GLN A 367 4.74 22.96 10.58
C GLN A 367 4.40 22.79 9.08
N LEU A 368 4.80 21.67 8.47
CA LEU A 368 4.44 21.35 7.09
C LEU A 368 2.92 21.22 6.93
N LEU A 369 2.23 20.64 7.93
CA LEU A 369 0.76 20.56 7.92
C LEU A 369 0.12 21.95 8.00
N GLU A 370 0.63 22.84 8.83
CA GLU A 370 0.11 24.21 8.90
C GLU A 370 0.30 24.93 7.56
N THR A 371 1.50 24.85 6.97
CA THR A 371 1.80 25.41 5.65
C THR A 371 0.86 24.86 4.57
N LEU A 372 0.58 23.55 4.60
CA LEU A 372 -0.38 22.93 3.67
C LEU A 372 -1.79 23.51 3.88
N PHE A 373 -2.28 23.58 5.12
CA PHE A 373 -3.62 24.09 5.42
C PHE A 373 -3.78 25.56 5.07
N GLU A 374 -2.77 26.38 5.31
CA GLU A 374 -2.73 27.77 4.84
C GLU A 374 -2.85 27.86 3.32
N ARG A 375 -2.11 27.02 2.61
CA ARG A 375 -2.17 26.96 1.14
C ARG A 375 -3.53 26.52 0.60
N LEU A 376 -4.18 25.56 1.27
CA LEU A 376 -5.51 25.07 0.92
C LEU A 376 -6.62 26.04 1.31
N GLY A 377 -6.39 26.92 2.29
CA GLY A 377 -7.37 27.83 2.88
C GLY A 377 -8.34 27.15 3.86
N ALA A 378 -8.10 25.90 4.24
CA ALA A 378 -8.93 25.14 5.19
C ALA A 378 -8.13 24.03 5.85
N ARG A 379 -8.59 23.60 7.05
CA ARG A 379 -8.14 22.37 7.71
C ARG A 379 -9.08 21.24 7.34
N TYR A 380 -8.55 20.02 7.24
CA TYR A 380 -9.32 18.83 6.90
C TYR A 380 -9.22 17.80 8.02
N PHE A 381 -10.37 17.25 8.40
CA PHE A 381 -10.55 16.28 9.47
C PHE A 381 -11.17 15.01 8.89
N TYR A 382 -10.53 13.89 9.14
CA TYR A 382 -10.92 12.58 8.64
C TYR A 382 -10.94 11.60 9.80
N ASP A 383 -11.92 10.69 9.76
CA ASP A 383 -11.93 9.52 10.62
C ASP A 383 -12.70 8.36 9.95
N ARG A 384 -12.55 7.16 10.50
CA ARG A 384 -13.10 5.93 9.98
C ARG A 384 -13.58 5.02 11.11
N ILE A 385 -14.73 4.37 10.91
CA ILE A 385 -15.20 3.28 11.76
C ILE A 385 -15.23 1.99 10.93
N ASP A 386 -14.57 0.97 11.42
CA ASP A 386 -14.64 -0.40 10.91
C ASP A 386 -15.57 -1.18 11.84
N SER A 387 -16.65 -1.75 11.32
CA SER A 387 -17.62 -2.53 12.09
C SER A 387 -17.70 -3.95 11.57
N ASP A 388 -17.61 -4.91 12.49
CA ASP A 388 -17.89 -6.32 12.20
C ASP A 388 -19.33 -6.46 11.74
N PHE A 389 -19.53 -7.36 10.79
CA PHE A 389 -20.81 -7.47 10.13
C PHE A 389 -21.11 -8.92 9.77
N PRO A 390 -22.13 -9.54 10.41
CA PRO A 390 -22.48 -10.92 10.16
C PRO A 390 -22.86 -11.15 8.69
N VAL A 391 -22.24 -12.13 8.05
CA VAL A 391 -22.46 -12.48 6.63
C VAL A 391 -23.95 -12.68 6.34
N ALA A 392 -24.73 -13.22 7.29
CA ALA A 392 -26.16 -13.44 7.16
C ALA A 392 -26.97 -12.16 6.91
N HIS A 393 -26.53 -11.00 7.43
CA HIS A 393 -27.22 -9.71 7.26
C HIS A 393 -26.69 -8.88 6.08
N ARG A 394 -25.68 -9.38 5.36
CA ARG A 394 -24.99 -8.61 4.32
C ARG A 394 -25.90 -8.14 3.20
N ALA A 395 -26.81 -8.99 2.75
CA ALA A 395 -27.76 -8.65 1.67
C ALA A 395 -28.77 -7.58 2.10
N GLU A 396 -29.31 -7.71 3.31
CA GLU A 396 -30.28 -6.75 3.86
C GLU A 396 -29.64 -5.38 4.07
N THR A 397 -28.47 -5.31 4.70
CA THR A 397 -27.76 -4.04 4.93
C THR A 397 -27.34 -3.40 3.62
N ARG A 398 -26.86 -4.17 2.64
CA ARG A 398 -26.58 -3.64 1.29
C ARG A 398 -27.81 -3.04 0.64
N ALA A 399 -28.96 -3.71 0.72
CA ALA A 399 -30.22 -3.19 0.18
C ALA A 399 -30.65 -1.90 0.90
N ARG A 400 -30.51 -1.84 2.22
CA ARG A 400 -30.79 -0.65 3.04
C ARG A 400 -29.91 0.54 2.61
N VAL A 401 -28.60 0.37 2.56
CA VAL A 401 -27.66 1.42 2.13
C VAL A 401 -27.94 1.84 0.68
N ALA A 402 -28.25 0.89 -0.22
CA ALA A 402 -28.57 1.16 -1.62
C ALA A 402 -29.84 2.00 -1.80
N ALA A 403 -30.83 1.81 -0.92
CA ALA A 403 -32.09 2.54 -0.93
C ALA A 403 -32.01 3.90 -0.21
N ALA A 404 -30.95 4.14 0.58
CA ALA A 404 -30.81 5.36 1.36
C ALA A 404 -30.52 6.58 0.47
N LEU A 405 -31.42 7.57 0.53
CA LEU A 405 -31.31 8.84 -0.20
C LEU A 405 -31.48 10.01 0.79
N PRO A 406 -30.57 10.16 1.79
CA PRO A 406 -30.71 11.23 2.77
C PRO A 406 -30.56 12.60 2.08
N ALA A 407 -31.47 13.53 2.40
CA ALA A 407 -31.35 14.91 1.91
C ALA A 407 -30.23 15.67 2.64
N HIS A 408 -29.93 15.29 3.90
CA HIS A 408 -28.90 15.90 4.74
C HIS A 408 -28.12 14.82 5.51
N ILE A 409 -26.84 15.10 5.79
CA ILE A 409 -25.98 14.33 6.68
C ILE A 409 -25.30 15.32 7.62
N ALA A 410 -25.41 15.09 8.94
CA ALA A 410 -24.92 16.01 9.97
C ALA A 410 -25.34 17.48 9.73
N GLY A 411 -26.58 17.70 9.26
CA GLY A 411 -27.13 19.03 8.94
C GLY A 411 -26.71 19.62 7.60
N LEU A 412 -25.79 19.00 6.87
CA LEU A 412 -25.28 19.45 5.57
C LEU A 412 -26.08 18.80 4.41
N PRO A 413 -26.51 19.58 3.40
CA PRO A 413 -27.21 19.04 2.24
C PRO A 413 -26.35 18.05 1.45
N VAL A 414 -26.94 16.91 1.04
CA VAL A 414 -26.33 15.96 0.11
C VAL A 414 -26.52 16.45 -1.32
N THR A 415 -25.43 16.67 -2.05
CA THR A 415 -25.47 17.18 -3.43
C THR A 415 -25.35 16.08 -4.48
N ARG A 416 -24.67 14.97 -4.15
CA ARG A 416 -24.44 13.84 -5.07
C ARG A 416 -24.18 12.56 -4.27
N ILE A 417 -24.62 11.44 -4.82
CA ILE A 417 -24.26 10.10 -4.31
C ILE A 417 -23.47 9.38 -5.40
N ASP A 418 -22.24 9.03 -5.11
CA ASP A 418 -21.38 8.21 -5.98
C ASP A 418 -21.49 6.74 -5.55
N LYS A 419 -21.70 5.85 -6.53
CA LYS A 419 -21.88 4.40 -6.32
C LYS A 419 -20.79 3.56 -6.99
N THR A 420 -19.65 4.16 -7.30
CA THR A 420 -18.54 3.51 -8.01
C THR A 420 -17.97 2.31 -7.21
N ASP A 421 -17.72 2.50 -5.90
CA ASP A 421 -17.24 1.44 -5.00
C ASP A 421 -17.74 1.73 -3.57
N GLY A 422 -18.97 1.33 -3.30
CA GLY A 422 -19.71 1.71 -2.10
C GLY A 422 -20.70 2.84 -2.36
N TYR A 423 -21.00 3.61 -1.33
CA TYR A 423 -21.94 4.74 -1.38
C TYR A 423 -21.28 5.97 -0.77
N LYS A 424 -20.80 6.86 -1.63
CA LYS A 424 -20.16 8.13 -1.23
C LYS A 424 -21.17 9.27 -1.37
N TYR A 425 -21.57 9.83 -0.26
CA TYR A 425 -22.45 10.99 -0.16
C TYR A 425 -21.56 12.25 -0.15
N CYS A 426 -21.61 13.02 -1.22
CA CYS A 426 -20.91 14.31 -1.34
C CYS A 426 -21.81 15.40 -0.78
N LEU A 427 -21.27 16.28 0.07
CA LEU A 427 -22.01 17.32 0.77
C LEU A 427 -21.72 18.70 0.17
N GLN A 428 -22.57 19.66 0.43
CA GLN A 428 -22.54 21.00 -0.18
C GLN A 428 -21.25 21.78 0.13
N ASP A 429 -20.65 21.55 1.29
CA ASP A 429 -19.42 22.21 1.75
C ASP A 429 -18.12 21.52 1.28
N GLY A 430 -18.25 20.49 0.43
CA GLY A 430 -17.14 19.65 -0.02
C GLY A 430 -16.80 18.48 0.92
N SER A 431 -17.43 18.38 2.08
CA SER A 431 -17.35 17.20 2.95
C SER A 431 -17.94 15.97 2.28
N TRP A 432 -17.52 14.78 2.73
CA TRP A 432 -18.10 13.53 2.21
C TRP A 432 -18.20 12.44 3.29
N LEU A 433 -19.18 11.57 3.14
CA LEU A 433 -19.38 10.34 3.89
C LEU A 433 -19.34 9.16 2.92
N LEU A 434 -18.58 8.10 3.21
CA LEU A 434 -18.52 6.89 2.41
C LEU A 434 -18.88 5.67 3.26
N ILE A 435 -19.82 4.86 2.77
CA ILE A 435 -20.14 3.55 3.33
C ILE A 435 -19.69 2.49 2.33
N ARG A 436 -18.75 1.63 2.75
CA ARG A 436 -18.16 0.62 1.89
C ARG A 436 -18.16 -0.76 2.56
N PHE A 437 -18.52 -1.77 1.78
CA PHE A 437 -18.45 -3.17 2.21
C PHE A 437 -17.12 -3.75 1.77
N SER A 438 -16.36 -4.34 2.72
CA SER A 438 -15.14 -5.06 2.37
C SER A 438 -15.41 -6.21 1.40
N GLY A 439 -14.56 -6.36 0.39
CA GLY A 439 -14.64 -7.48 -0.55
C GLY A 439 -14.10 -8.79 0.01
N THR A 440 -13.20 -8.71 1.01
CA THR A 440 -12.42 -9.85 1.51
C THR A 440 -12.74 -10.21 2.96
N GLU A 441 -13.26 -9.28 3.74
CA GLU A 441 -13.55 -9.45 5.17
C GLU A 441 -15.03 -9.16 5.45
N PRO A 442 -15.64 -9.77 6.50
CA PRO A 442 -17.02 -9.50 6.86
C PRO A 442 -17.16 -8.18 7.65
N ILE A 443 -16.62 -7.10 7.12
CA ILE A 443 -16.67 -5.76 7.73
C ILE A 443 -17.29 -4.74 6.78
N ILE A 444 -17.95 -3.75 7.39
CA ILE A 444 -18.39 -2.52 6.77
C ILE A 444 -17.52 -1.38 7.28
N ARG A 445 -17.12 -0.50 6.39
CA ARG A 445 -16.31 0.66 6.71
C ARG A 445 -17.10 1.92 6.44
N VAL A 446 -17.16 2.80 7.43
CA VAL A 446 -17.75 4.14 7.31
C VAL A 446 -16.62 5.15 7.44
N TYR A 447 -16.44 5.97 6.43
CA TYR A 447 -15.41 7.00 6.36
C TYR A 447 -16.05 8.36 6.24
N CYS A 448 -15.43 9.39 6.80
CA CYS A 448 -15.82 10.76 6.46
C CYS A 448 -14.60 11.70 6.41
N GLU A 449 -14.72 12.74 5.61
CA GLU A 449 -13.83 13.89 5.64
C GLU A 449 -14.65 15.18 5.63
N THR A 450 -14.25 16.14 6.44
CA THR A 450 -14.91 17.45 6.59
C THR A 450 -13.88 18.53 6.93
N THR A 451 -14.21 19.79 6.64
CA THR A 451 -13.42 20.95 7.08
C THR A 451 -13.80 21.45 8.49
N THR A 452 -14.77 20.81 9.14
CA THR A 452 -15.30 21.20 10.46
C THR A 452 -15.16 20.06 11.45
N ALA A 453 -14.16 20.11 12.34
CA ALA A 453 -13.83 19.01 13.27
C ALA A 453 -15.04 18.46 14.07
N PRO A 454 -15.95 19.28 14.63
CA PRO A 454 -17.13 18.79 15.32
C PRO A 454 -18.09 17.92 14.47
N ASN A 455 -18.02 18.00 13.14
CA ASN A 455 -18.90 17.23 12.25
C ASN A 455 -18.44 15.79 12.04
N VAL A 456 -17.19 15.44 12.37
CA VAL A 456 -16.64 14.09 12.11
C VAL A 456 -17.51 13.00 12.76
N GLN A 457 -17.72 13.07 14.07
CA GLN A 457 -18.49 12.05 14.79
C GLN A 457 -19.98 12.01 14.38
N PRO A 458 -20.71 13.12 14.24
CA PRO A 458 -22.06 13.12 13.70
C PRO A 458 -22.17 12.50 12.30
N MET A 459 -21.19 12.72 11.41
CA MET A 459 -21.17 12.13 10.08
C MET A 459 -20.97 10.62 10.13
N LEU A 460 -20.02 10.13 10.93
CA LEU A 460 -19.80 8.70 11.11
C LEU A 460 -21.02 7.99 11.70
N GLN A 461 -21.66 8.58 12.71
CA GLN A 461 -22.88 8.05 13.30
C GLN A 461 -24.04 8.00 12.29
N ALA A 462 -24.20 9.04 11.45
CA ALA A 462 -25.18 9.02 10.37
C ALA A 462 -24.91 7.87 9.37
N GLY A 463 -23.65 7.57 9.07
CA GLY A 463 -23.26 6.43 8.23
C GLY A 463 -23.64 5.08 8.87
N LEU A 464 -23.40 4.91 10.17
CA LEU A 464 -23.80 3.71 10.91
C LEU A 464 -25.34 3.57 10.95
N GLN A 465 -26.07 4.67 11.16
CA GLN A 465 -27.54 4.68 11.12
C GLN A 465 -28.08 4.27 9.74
N ILE A 466 -27.52 4.81 8.65
CA ILE A 466 -27.87 4.42 7.27
C ILE A 466 -27.63 2.92 7.07
N ALA A 467 -26.55 2.38 7.62
CA ALA A 467 -26.23 0.96 7.56
C ALA A 467 -27.10 0.09 8.51
N GLY A 468 -27.79 0.70 9.50
CA GLY A 468 -28.54 -0.02 10.54
C GLY A 468 -27.64 -0.69 11.58
N LEU A 469 -26.51 -0.05 11.90
CA LEU A 469 -25.49 -0.52 12.85
C LEU A 469 -25.31 0.43 14.06
N ALA A 470 -26.12 1.48 14.17
CA ALA A 470 -26.11 2.43 15.29
C ALA A 470 -27.11 2.03 16.36
#